data_7b500cdddf8bedeb019b82d19364524a
#
_entry.id   7b500cdddf8bedeb019b82d19364524a
#
_cell.length_a   1.000
_cell.length_b   1.000
_cell.length_c   1.000
_cell.angle_alpha   90.00
_cell.angle_beta   90.00
_cell.angle_gamma   90.00
#
_symmetry.space_group_name_H-M   'P 1'
#
loop_
_entity.id
_entity.type
_entity.pdbx_description
1 polymer ?
#
loop_
_entity_poly.entity_id
_entity_poly.type
_entity_poly.pdbx_seq_one_letter_code
_entity_poly.pdbx_strand_id
1 'polypeptide(L)' 'MKLTIDREADALYLDLDESLSFESQEIAPGVILDYNKEGKVVGIEMLYLSKRFDISQLKKL' A
#
# COMPACT_ATOMS: atom_id res chain seq x y z
N MET A 1 -12.69 0.21 0.95
CA MET A 1 -11.31 0.71 1.13
C MET A 1 -10.85 0.45 2.55
N LYS A 2 -9.65 -0.07 2.72
CA LYS A 2 -9.14 -0.42 4.04
C LYS A 2 -7.66 -0.08 4.12
N LEU A 3 -7.29 0.65 5.17
CA LEU A 3 -5.90 1.00 5.43
C LEU A 3 -5.37 0.11 6.55
N THR A 4 -4.24 -0.54 6.31
CA THR A 4 -3.57 -1.37 7.29
C THR A 4 -2.15 -0.87 7.48
N ILE A 5 -1.73 -0.66 8.72
CA ILE A 5 -0.36 -0.28 9.03
C ILE A 5 0.26 -1.41 9.83
N ASP A 6 1.36 -1.95 9.32
CA ASP A 6 2.12 -3.00 9.98
C ASP A 6 3.39 -2.38 10.51
N ARG A 7 3.45 -2.17 11.84
CA ARG A 7 4.59 -1.51 12.46
C ARG A 7 5.84 -2.36 12.48
N GLU A 8 5.68 -3.67 12.56
CA GLU A 8 6.82 -4.59 12.53
C GLU A 8 7.50 -4.55 11.17
N ALA A 9 6.73 -4.59 10.11
CA ALA A 9 7.25 -4.55 8.76
C ALA A 9 7.59 -3.13 8.31
N ASP A 10 7.20 -2.14 9.09
CA ASP A 10 7.35 -0.72 8.75
C ASP A 10 6.72 -0.43 7.40
N ALA A 11 5.50 -0.92 7.21
CA ALA A 11 4.82 -0.88 5.92
C ALA A 11 3.35 -0.49 6.09
N LEU A 12 2.79 -0.03 5.00
CA LEU A 12 1.39 0.37 4.92
C LEU A 12 0.77 -0.34 3.73
N TYR A 13 -0.45 -0.80 3.86
CA TYR A 13 -1.21 -1.36 2.75
C TYR A 13 -2.56 -0.65 2.66
N LEU A 14 -2.85 -0.11 1.49
CA LEU A 14 -4.15 0.50 1.22
C LEU A 14 -4.89 -0.38 0.25
N ASP A 15 -5.96 -0.99 0.73
CA ASP A 15 -6.82 -1.87 -0.05
C ASP A 15 -7.93 -1.03 -0.66
N LEU A 16 -7.89 -0.83 -1.96
CA LEU A 16 -8.81 0.06 -2.66
C LEU A 16 -10.05 -0.64 -3.18
N ASP A 17 -9.94 -1.94 -3.45
CA ASP A 17 -11.00 -2.68 -4.12
C ASP A 17 -10.93 -4.13 -3.67
N GLU A 18 -12.09 -4.79 -3.61
CA GLU A 18 -12.17 -6.18 -3.19
C GLU A 18 -11.75 -7.18 -4.25
N SER A 19 -11.51 -6.72 -5.49
CA SER A 19 -11.03 -7.59 -6.55
C SER A 19 -9.70 -8.21 -6.17
N LEU A 20 -9.47 -9.43 -6.64
CA LEU A 20 -8.23 -10.12 -6.35
C LEU A 20 -7.06 -9.47 -7.08
N SER A 21 -5.95 -9.36 -6.40
CA SER A 21 -4.71 -8.92 -7.00
C SER A 21 -4.21 -10.00 -7.96
N PHE A 22 -3.88 -9.60 -9.17
CA PHE A 22 -3.37 -10.50 -10.21
C PHE A 22 -1.90 -10.26 -10.48
N GLU A 23 -1.47 -9.00 -10.42
CA GLU A 23 -0.12 -8.61 -10.76
C GLU A 23 0.29 -7.43 -9.88
N SER A 24 1.56 -7.38 -9.52
CA SER A 24 2.11 -6.28 -8.72
C SER A 24 3.28 -5.66 -9.45
N GLN A 25 3.46 -4.36 -9.28
CA GLN A 25 4.55 -3.64 -9.91
C GLN A 25 5.12 -2.62 -8.93
N GLU A 26 6.44 -2.66 -8.74
CA GLU A 26 7.12 -1.66 -7.93
C GLU A 26 7.39 -0.44 -8.82
N ILE A 27 6.67 0.65 -8.57
CA ILE A 27 6.74 1.84 -9.43
C ILE A 27 7.78 2.85 -8.96
N ALA A 28 8.23 2.71 -7.72
CA ALA A 28 9.28 3.53 -7.13
C ALA A 28 9.84 2.73 -5.96
N PRO A 29 11.03 3.05 -5.44
CA PRO A 29 11.59 2.27 -4.34
C PRO A 29 10.61 2.16 -3.17
N GLY A 30 10.17 0.94 -2.89
CA GLY A 30 9.26 0.64 -1.81
C GLY A 30 7.83 1.06 -2.02
N VAL A 31 7.43 1.42 -3.24
CA VAL A 31 6.04 1.74 -3.57
C VAL A 31 5.55 0.74 -4.60
N ILE A 32 4.60 -0.11 -4.21
CA ILE A 32 4.13 -1.21 -5.03
C ILE A 32 2.64 -1.04 -5.30
N LEU A 33 2.26 -1.15 -6.56
CA LEU A 33 0.86 -1.16 -6.94
C LEU A 33 0.44 -2.58 -7.25
N ASP A 34 -0.76 -2.95 -6.79
CA ASP A 34 -1.38 -4.22 -7.13
C ASP A 34 -2.49 -3.99 -8.13
N TYR A 35 -2.52 -4.79 -9.17
CA TYR A 35 -3.52 -4.67 -10.25
C TYR A 35 -4.36 -5.94 -10.33
N ASN A 36 -5.63 -5.78 -10.70
CA ASN A 36 -6.45 -6.94 -11.00
C ASN A 36 -6.24 -7.35 -12.47
N LYS A 37 -6.98 -8.35 -12.93
CA LYS A 37 -6.83 -8.88 -14.31
C LYS A 37 -7.16 -7.84 -15.37
N GLU A 38 -7.94 -6.86 -15.03
CA GLU A 38 -8.36 -5.81 -15.98
C GLU A 38 -7.39 -4.63 -15.98
N GLY A 39 -6.30 -4.72 -15.19
CA GLY A 39 -5.33 -3.66 -15.14
C GLY A 39 -5.69 -2.52 -14.21
N LYS A 40 -6.72 -2.70 -13.40
CA LYS A 40 -7.14 -1.68 -12.44
C LYS A 40 -6.31 -1.80 -11.16
N VAL A 41 -5.90 -0.67 -10.60
CA VAL A 41 -5.18 -0.66 -9.33
C VAL A 41 -6.16 -1.00 -8.21
N VAL A 42 -5.88 -2.07 -7.48
CA VAL A 42 -6.74 -2.53 -6.38
C VAL A 42 -6.07 -2.41 -5.03
N GLY A 43 -4.77 -2.16 -5.00
CA GLY A 43 -4.07 -1.99 -3.75
C GLY A 43 -2.77 -1.23 -3.93
N ILE A 44 -2.30 -0.62 -2.84
CA ILE A 44 -1.04 0.11 -2.81
C ILE A 44 -0.29 -0.31 -1.55
N GLU A 45 0.97 -0.72 -1.72
CA GLU A 45 1.83 -1.05 -0.59
C GLU A 45 2.98 -0.06 -0.53
N MET A 46 3.28 0.42 0.66
CA MET A 46 4.36 1.37 0.85
C MET A 46 5.27 0.86 1.96
N LEU A 47 6.55 0.66 1.62
CA LEU A 47 7.56 0.16 2.55
C LEU A 47 8.36 1.31 3.14
N TYR A 48 9.16 0.99 4.16
CA TYR A 48 10.04 1.97 4.82
C TYR A 48 9.27 3.19 5.32
N LEU A 49 8.12 2.92 5.91
CA LEU A 49 7.15 3.96 6.27
C LEU A 49 7.73 5.01 7.21
N SER A 50 8.46 4.59 8.23
CA SER A 50 9.02 5.51 9.24
C SER A 50 10.06 6.45 8.65
N LYS A 51 10.66 6.08 7.51
CA LYS A 51 11.65 6.91 6.83
C LYS A 51 11.01 7.89 5.86
N ARG A 52 9.71 7.70 5.57
CA ARG A 52 8.99 8.55 4.61
C ARG A 52 8.24 9.66 5.31
N PHE A 53 7.61 9.35 6.44
CA PHE A 53 6.88 10.33 7.24
C PHE A 53 6.67 9.81 8.66
N ASP A 54 6.20 10.72 9.50
CA ASP A 54 5.85 10.40 10.88
C ASP A 54 4.53 9.62 10.87
N ILE A 55 4.57 8.36 11.33
CA ILE A 55 3.40 7.49 11.33
C ILE A 55 2.25 8.08 12.13
N SER A 56 2.56 8.87 13.18
CA SER A 56 1.50 9.46 13.99
C SER A 56 0.62 10.41 13.17
N GLN A 57 1.13 10.97 12.09
CA GLN A 57 0.35 11.85 11.23
C GLN A 57 -0.65 11.09 10.36
N LEU A 58 -0.37 9.83 10.08
CA LEU A 58 -1.29 9.01 9.30
C LEU A 58 -2.59 8.73 10.06
N LYS A 59 -2.55 8.78 11.38
CA LYS A 59 -3.74 8.56 12.19
C LYS A 59 -4.74 9.70 12.11
N LYS A 60 -4.36 10.80 11.52
CA LYS A 60 -5.22 11.96 11.36
C LYS A 60 -5.97 11.98 10.03
N LEU A 61 -5.71 11.02 9.21
CA LEU A 61 -6.39 10.92 7.90
C LEU A 61 -7.81 10.40 8.03
#